data_3a9111f36d652b6606fca3995cebe5d9
#
_entry.id   3a9111f36d652b6606fca3995cebe5d9
#
_cell.length_a   1.000
_cell.length_b   1.000
_cell.length_c   1.000
_cell.angle_alpha   90.00
_cell.angle_beta   90.00
_cell.angle_gamma   90.00
#
_symmetry.space_group_name_H-M   'P 1'
#
loop_
_entity.id
_entity.type
_entity.pdbx_description
1 polymer ?
#
loop_
_entity_poly.entity_id
_entity_poly.type
_entity_poly.pdbx_seq_one_letter_code
_entity_poly.pdbx_strand_id
1 'polypeptide(L)'
;MDKRVLRERMRRKRRQLMIRKIMRLVTMAVAAVLLVVLVFKGIIGPAVHKLGSGGDTPKTVEAQAQPQAVDTTAAVRMPIRGSNDAAKVSAKTVGWQQDSVGTWYQNADGSYYSNGLQEIDGKTYYFDENGYLANGWVTIDGKDSWFNDDGTLDATKTRPMVALTFDDGPGERTGELLDCLEKYDAHATFFMQGVNLEKYADQNIPKRMYEIGCELGNHSYDHANMKEVSSEQVQTEFAKVDELVKASAGVETTVVRFPYGSYNETVLSIVNKPSFMWDIDTLDWSTHDADNTYKVVMDNVSDGDIILMHDIHTESVDAALRLIPDLIDAGYKLVTVSEMAEAKGVQLKNDSSYTDFLPATVEQLIANQGESGNTEGEFIDNYSGDSSEGDFDSGEDDDGDFEEYEE
;
A
#
# COMPACT_ATOMS: atom_id res chain seq x y z
N MET A 1 -9.11 31.45 10.71
CA MET A 1 -7.80 31.60 9.99
C MET A 1 -8.00 32.50 8.78
N ASP A 2 -7.18 33.53 8.59
CA ASP A 2 -7.34 34.46 7.47
C ASP A 2 -7.14 33.71 6.13
N LYS A 3 -8.14 33.78 5.24
CA LYS A 3 -8.10 33.18 3.89
C LYS A 3 -6.85 33.58 3.09
N ARG A 4 -6.21 34.70 3.45
CA ARG A 4 -4.94 35.15 2.86
C ARG A 4 -3.77 34.27 3.30
N VAL A 5 -3.69 33.90 4.58
CA VAL A 5 -2.63 33.03 5.13
C VAL A 5 -2.72 31.64 4.55
N LEU A 6 -3.94 31.09 4.41
CA LEU A 6 -4.16 29.78 3.80
C LEU A 6 -3.72 29.77 2.31
N ARG A 7 -4.05 30.82 1.56
CA ARG A 7 -3.63 30.96 0.14
C ARG A 7 -2.11 31.09 0.01
N GLU A 8 -1.44 31.77 0.92
CA GLU A 8 0.03 31.86 0.90
C GLU A 8 0.71 30.54 1.26
N ARG A 9 0.18 29.79 2.26
CA ARG A 9 0.68 28.43 2.58
C ARG A 9 0.52 27.50 1.40
N MET A 10 -0.64 27.50 0.73
CA MET A 10 -0.85 26.69 -0.49
C MET A 10 0.08 27.11 -1.64
N ARG A 11 0.34 28.42 -1.82
CA ARG A 11 1.31 28.89 -2.81
C ARG A 11 2.74 28.46 -2.49
N ARG A 12 3.14 28.43 -1.22
CA ARG A 12 4.46 27.95 -0.78
C ARG A 12 4.60 26.43 -1.00
N LYS A 13 3.58 25.61 -0.63
CA LYS A 13 3.55 24.18 -0.91
C LYS A 13 3.61 23.90 -2.42
N ARG A 14 2.82 24.57 -3.25
CA ARG A 14 2.87 24.43 -4.71
C ARG A 14 4.24 24.80 -5.29
N ARG A 15 4.90 25.85 -4.78
CA ARG A 15 6.27 26.19 -5.17
C ARG A 15 7.27 25.10 -4.80
N GLN A 16 7.18 24.53 -3.61
CA GLN A 16 8.05 23.42 -3.18
C GLN A 16 7.86 22.18 -4.04
N LEU A 17 6.62 21.78 -4.34
CA LEU A 17 6.31 20.68 -5.25
C LEU A 17 6.83 20.93 -6.67
N MET A 18 6.67 22.16 -7.18
CA MET A 18 7.20 22.51 -8.50
C MET A 18 8.74 22.44 -8.51
N ILE A 19 9.39 22.92 -7.46
CA ILE A 19 10.86 22.85 -7.32
C ILE A 19 11.33 21.40 -7.27
N ARG A 20 10.64 20.52 -6.52
CA ARG A 20 10.95 19.07 -6.47
C ARG A 20 10.78 18.41 -7.84
N LYS A 21 9.69 18.72 -8.58
CA LYS A 21 9.47 18.21 -9.95
C LYS A 21 10.59 18.69 -10.90
N ILE A 22 10.98 19.97 -10.84
CA ILE A 22 12.05 20.54 -11.65
C ILE A 22 13.41 19.89 -11.27
N MET A 23 13.68 19.70 -9.98
CA MET A 23 14.91 19.04 -9.54
C MET A 23 15.01 17.59 -10.03
N ARG A 24 13.90 16.81 -9.98
CA ARG A 24 13.86 15.44 -10.54
C ARG A 24 14.14 15.45 -12.05
N LEU A 25 13.52 16.36 -12.80
CA LEU A 25 13.77 16.50 -14.26
C LEU A 25 15.22 16.90 -14.55
N VAL A 26 15.79 17.81 -13.76
CA VAL A 26 17.21 18.21 -13.88
C VAL A 26 18.15 17.04 -13.56
N THR A 27 17.83 16.26 -12.52
CA THR A 27 18.65 15.08 -12.16
C THR A 27 18.61 14.04 -13.26
N MET A 28 17.43 13.76 -13.84
CA MET A 28 17.31 12.84 -14.97
C MET A 28 18.04 13.36 -16.23
N ALA A 29 17.94 14.65 -16.52
CA ALA A 29 18.66 15.28 -17.64
C ALA A 29 20.17 15.21 -17.44
N VAL A 30 20.69 15.48 -16.24
CA VAL A 30 22.11 15.36 -15.90
C VAL A 30 22.58 13.92 -16.02
N ALA A 31 21.79 12.93 -15.55
CA ALA A 31 22.09 11.52 -15.70
C ALA A 31 22.17 11.11 -17.18
N ALA A 32 21.21 11.56 -18.01
CA ALA A 32 21.23 11.31 -19.44
C ALA A 32 22.44 11.91 -20.14
N VAL A 33 22.82 13.14 -19.80
CA VAL A 33 24.04 13.79 -20.33
C VAL A 33 25.29 13.05 -19.91
N LEU A 34 25.38 12.61 -18.64
CA LEU A 34 26.52 11.81 -18.17
C LEU A 34 26.61 10.47 -18.91
N LEU A 35 25.49 9.82 -19.17
CA LEU A 35 25.45 8.58 -19.95
C LEU A 35 25.96 8.80 -21.38
N VAL A 36 25.52 9.86 -22.04
CA VAL A 36 26.00 10.26 -23.38
C VAL A 36 27.50 10.53 -23.37
N VAL A 37 28.00 11.26 -22.37
CA VAL A 37 29.44 11.55 -22.23
C VAL A 37 30.28 10.28 -22.01
N LEU A 38 29.73 9.29 -21.23
CA LEU A 38 30.40 7.99 -21.04
C LEU A 38 30.45 7.17 -22.34
N VAL A 39 29.38 7.21 -23.13
CA VAL A 39 29.34 6.57 -24.45
C VAL A 39 30.35 7.22 -25.41
N PHE A 40 30.40 8.55 -25.45
CA PHE A 40 31.39 9.29 -26.31
C PHE A 40 32.83 9.14 -25.85
N LYS A 41 33.11 8.92 -24.55
CA LYS A 41 34.47 8.67 -24.05
C LYS A 41 34.96 7.22 -24.23
N GLY A 42 34.15 6.36 -24.86
CA GLY A 42 34.55 4.98 -25.17
C GLY A 42 34.63 4.03 -23.96
N ILE A 43 34.07 4.42 -22.85
CA ILE A 43 34.05 3.56 -21.62
C ILE A 43 33.01 2.47 -21.72
N ILE A 44 31.99 2.67 -22.57
CA ILE A 44 31.00 1.66 -22.94
C ILE A 44 30.95 1.62 -24.47
N GLY A 45 31.85 0.87 -25.08
CA GLY A 45 31.85 0.64 -26.52
C GLY A 45 31.31 -0.76 -26.83
N PRO A 46 30.59 -0.96 -27.96
CA PRO A 46 30.15 -2.28 -28.36
C PRO A 46 31.37 -3.15 -28.71
N ALA A 47 31.43 -4.36 -28.14
CA ALA A 47 32.37 -5.38 -28.55
C ALA A 47 32.03 -5.81 -29.99
N VAL A 48 32.76 -5.26 -30.97
CA VAL A 48 32.66 -5.72 -32.36
C VAL A 48 33.43 -7.02 -32.48
N HIS A 49 32.73 -8.10 -32.75
CA HIS A 49 33.29 -9.40 -33.07
C HIS A 49 34.12 -9.31 -34.36
N LYS A 50 35.41 -9.64 -34.24
CA LYS A 50 36.29 -9.91 -35.37
C LYS A 50 36.15 -11.38 -35.72
N LEU A 51 35.56 -11.69 -36.86
CA LEU A 51 35.62 -13.02 -37.48
C LEU A 51 37.06 -13.33 -37.86
N GLY A 52 37.62 -14.38 -37.30
CA GLY A 52 38.85 -15.03 -37.73
C GLY A 52 38.55 -16.52 -37.93
N SER A 53 38.67 -16.97 -39.15
CA SER A 53 38.49 -18.37 -39.54
C SER A 53 39.67 -19.25 -39.08
N GLY A 54 39.41 -20.45 -38.56
CA GLY A 54 40.39 -21.48 -38.31
C GLY A 54 39.71 -22.68 -37.68
N GLY A 55 39.55 -23.74 -38.47
CA GLY A 55 38.90 -24.97 -38.01
C GLY A 55 39.78 -25.77 -37.07
N ASP A 56 39.16 -26.49 -36.19
CA ASP A 56 39.50 -27.89 -35.87
C ASP A 56 38.36 -28.52 -35.05
N THR A 57 38.11 -29.79 -35.34
CA THR A 57 37.01 -30.64 -34.93
C THR A 57 37.03 -30.98 -33.42
N PRO A 58 35.88 -31.32 -32.80
CA PRO A 58 35.71 -31.42 -31.37
C PRO A 58 36.08 -32.81 -30.82
N LYS A 59 36.77 -32.84 -29.69
CA LYS A 59 36.80 -34.00 -28.82
C LYS A 59 35.67 -33.89 -27.80
N THR A 60 34.79 -34.88 -27.86
CA THR A 60 33.76 -35.21 -26.89
C THR A 60 34.38 -35.36 -25.50
N VAL A 61 33.92 -34.59 -24.53
CA VAL A 61 34.04 -34.90 -23.11
C VAL A 61 32.64 -34.82 -22.52
N GLU A 62 32.07 -35.98 -22.24
CA GLU A 62 30.93 -36.12 -21.36
C GLU A 62 31.29 -35.60 -19.97
N ALA A 63 30.62 -34.59 -19.52
CA ALA A 63 30.52 -34.27 -18.12
C ALA A 63 29.03 -34.19 -17.75
N GLN A 64 28.57 -35.30 -17.19
CA GLN A 64 27.31 -35.34 -16.45
C GLN A 64 27.44 -34.43 -15.24
N ALA A 65 26.78 -33.29 -15.28
CA ALA A 65 26.37 -32.56 -14.09
C ALA A 65 24.84 -32.63 -14.04
N GLN A 66 24.32 -33.51 -13.22
CA GLN A 66 22.91 -33.47 -12.84
C GLN A 66 22.70 -32.21 -12.03
N PRO A 67 21.73 -31.33 -12.41
CA PRO A 67 21.24 -30.32 -11.50
C PRO A 67 20.50 -31.02 -10.37
N GLN A 68 20.84 -30.70 -9.14
CA GLN A 68 20.01 -31.07 -8.00
C GLN A 68 18.64 -30.41 -8.18
N ALA A 69 17.64 -31.26 -8.36
CA ALA A 69 16.25 -30.80 -8.37
C ALA A 69 15.93 -30.19 -7.03
N VAL A 70 15.66 -28.88 -7.02
CA VAL A 70 14.82 -28.26 -6.01
C VAL A 70 13.45 -28.91 -6.19
N ASP A 71 12.95 -29.56 -5.14
CA ASP A 71 11.67 -30.28 -5.12
C ASP A 71 10.53 -29.28 -5.28
N THR A 72 10.13 -29.05 -6.53
CA THR A 72 9.01 -28.18 -6.85
C THR A 72 8.22 -28.80 -7.97
N THR A 73 7.05 -29.27 -7.61
CA THR A 73 5.87 -29.59 -8.42
C THR A 73 6.13 -29.96 -9.87
N ALA A 74 5.98 -31.24 -10.10
CA ALA A 74 6.01 -31.86 -11.41
C ALA A 74 5.20 -31.11 -12.46
N ALA A 75 5.69 -31.09 -13.70
CA ALA A 75 4.90 -30.72 -14.86
C ALA A 75 3.54 -31.44 -14.80
N VAL A 76 2.47 -30.67 -14.67
CA VAL A 76 1.12 -31.21 -14.54
C VAL A 76 0.59 -31.51 -15.94
N ARG A 77 0.24 -32.76 -16.21
CA ARG A 77 -0.60 -33.09 -17.35
C ARG A 77 -2.02 -32.60 -17.07
N MET A 78 -2.38 -31.49 -17.70
CA MET A 78 -3.75 -30.98 -17.59
C MET A 78 -4.71 -31.82 -18.45
N PRO A 79 -5.91 -32.13 -17.95
CA PRO A 79 -6.94 -32.72 -18.79
C PRO A 79 -7.37 -31.70 -19.84
N ILE A 80 -7.52 -32.14 -21.08
CA ILE A 80 -7.97 -31.33 -22.22
C ILE A 80 -9.32 -30.69 -21.89
N ARG A 81 -9.34 -29.36 -21.73
CA ARG A 81 -10.55 -28.56 -21.53
C ARG A 81 -10.67 -27.49 -22.61
N GLY A 82 -11.56 -27.73 -23.58
CA GLY A 82 -12.03 -26.73 -24.53
C GLY A 82 -11.10 -26.41 -25.70
N SER A 83 -11.55 -25.54 -26.61
CA SER A 83 -10.94 -25.26 -27.91
C SER A 83 -9.56 -24.55 -27.85
N ASN A 84 -9.23 -23.91 -26.72
CA ASN A 84 -7.92 -23.23 -26.56
C ASN A 84 -6.78 -24.20 -26.22
N ASP A 85 -7.09 -25.35 -25.63
CA ASP A 85 -6.10 -26.40 -25.34
C ASP A 85 -5.62 -27.13 -26.61
N ALA A 86 -6.41 -27.10 -27.70
CA ALA A 86 -6.06 -27.76 -28.95
C ALA A 86 -4.77 -27.21 -29.59
N ALA A 87 -4.48 -25.92 -29.40
CA ALA A 87 -3.24 -25.32 -29.90
C ALA A 87 -2.02 -25.80 -29.09
N LYS A 88 -2.14 -25.91 -27.76
CA LYS A 88 -1.08 -26.43 -26.89
C LYS A 88 -0.80 -27.92 -27.11
N VAL A 89 -1.85 -28.70 -27.36
CA VAL A 89 -1.73 -30.17 -27.63
C VAL A 89 -1.18 -30.45 -29.01
N SER A 90 -1.37 -29.55 -30.02
CA SER A 90 -0.86 -29.71 -31.36
C SER A 90 0.57 -29.21 -31.56
N ALA A 91 1.14 -28.50 -30.57
CA ALA A 91 2.52 -28.05 -30.63
C ALA A 91 3.49 -29.25 -30.57
N LYS A 92 4.10 -29.58 -31.71
CA LYS A 92 5.10 -30.65 -31.79
C LYS A 92 6.52 -30.20 -31.50
N THR A 93 6.70 -28.92 -31.22
CA THR A 93 8.00 -28.29 -30.99
C THR A 93 8.20 -28.05 -29.51
N VAL A 94 9.26 -28.60 -28.97
CA VAL A 94 9.73 -28.32 -27.60
C VAL A 94 10.19 -26.87 -27.49
N GLY A 95 9.94 -26.21 -26.36
CA GLY A 95 10.37 -24.87 -26.08
C GLY A 95 9.22 -23.87 -26.01
N TRP A 96 9.56 -22.59 -26.12
CA TRP A 96 8.63 -21.48 -26.02
C TRP A 96 7.58 -21.50 -27.15
N GLN A 97 6.34 -21.39 -26.77
CA GLN A 97 5.16 -21.35 -27.64
C GLN A 97 4.35 -20.11 -27.30
N GLN A 98 3.53 -19.64 -28.24
CA GLN A 98 2.65 -18.49 -28.07
C GLN A 98 1.33 -18.70 -28.81
N ASP A 99 0.23 -18.21 -28.20
CA ASP A 99 -1.08 -18.11 -28.86
C ASP A 99 -1.69 -16.72 -28.62
N SER A 100 -3.00 -16.57 -28.84
CA SER A 100 -3.72 -15.30 -28.62
C SER A 100 -3.93 -14.95 -27.16
N VAL A 101 -3.69 -15.89 -26.23
CA VAL A 101 -3.86 -15.69 -24.77
C VAL A 101 -2.53 -15.33 -24.11
N GLY A 102 -1.45 -16.04 -24.47
CA GLY A 102 -0.16 -15.81 -23.84
C GLY A 102 0.96 -16.72 -24.36
N THR A 103 2.05 -16.74 -23.61
CA THR A 103 3.23 -17.55 -23.88
C THR A 103 3.29 -18.71 -22.88
N TRP A 104 3.70 -19.90 -23.32
CA TRP A 104 3.95 -21.06 -22.45
C TRP A 104 5.20 -21.84 -22.90
N TYR A 105 5.65 -22.80 -22.09
CA TYR A 105 6.78 -23.65 -22.43
C TYR A 105 6.36 -25.11 -22.59
N GLN A 106 6.59 -25.67 -23.80
CA GLN A 106 6.27 -27.05 -24.17
C GLN A 106 7.45 -27.97 -23.84
N ASN A 107 7.23 -28.98 -23.01
CA ASN A 107 8.22 -30.01 -22.69
C ASN A 107 8.32 -31.10 -23.78
N ALA A 108 9.41 -31.86 -23.77
CA ALA A 108 9.68 -32.93 -24.75
C ALA A 108 8.66 -34.07 -24.69
N ASP A 109 8.03 -34.30 -23.54
CA ASP A 109 7.01 -35.33 -23.34
C ASP A 109 5.59 -34.89 -23.70
N GLY A 110 5.44 -33.66 -24.18
CA GLY A 110 4.16 -33.06 -24.53
C GLY A 110 3.42 -32.41 -23.36
N SER A 111 4.00 -32.37 -22.14
CA SER A 111 3.51 -31.58 -21.03
C SER A 111 3.95 -30.12 -21.14
N TYR A 112 3.40 -29.25 -20.28
CA TYR A 112 3.82 -27.85 -20.14
C TYR A 112 3.83 -27.48 -18.64
N TYR A 113 4.57 -26.42 -18.29
CA TYR A 113 4.62 -25.94 -16.92
C TYR A 113 3.34 -25.18 -16.57
N SER A 114 2.90 -25.29 -15.30
CA SER A 114 1.78 -24.54 -14.74
C SER A 114 1.91 -24.40 -13.24
N ASN A 115 1.28 -23.34 -12.71
CA ASN A 115 1.13 -23.06 -11.28
C ASN A 115 2.45 -23.14 -10.49
N GLY A 116 3.47 -22.41 -10.92
CA GLY A 116 4.72 -22.40 -10.18
C GLY A 116 5.94 -21.82 -10.89
N LEU A 117 7.01 -21.73 -10.12
CA LEU A 117 8.33 -21.30 -10.60
C LEU A 117 9.02 -22.40 -11.40
N GLN A 118 9.70 -22.00 -12.47
CA GLN A 118 10.52 -22.91 -13.30
C GLN A 118 11.81 -22.20 -13.70
N GLU A 119 12.90 -22.96 -13.69
CA GLU A 119 14.18 -22.50 -14.23
C GLU A 119 14.35 -23.04 -15.66
N ILE A 120 14.51 -22.14 -16.63
CA ILE A 120 14.72 -22.47 -18.03
C ILE A 120 15.92 -21.65 -18.52
N ASP A 121 16.96 -22.32 -19.03
CA ASP A 121 18.19 -21.69 -19.52
C ASP A 121 18.86 -20.74 -18.49
N GLY A 122 18.82 -21.11 -17.21
CA GLY A 122 19.42 -20.33 -16.11
C GLY A 122 18.65 -19.06 -15.72
N LYS A 123 17.42 -18.93 -16.16
CA LYS A 123 16.50 -17.85 -15.79
C LYS A 123 15.24 -18.42 -15.12
N THR A 124 14.72 -17.71 -14.13
CA THR A 124 13.53 -18.10 -13.38
C THR A 124 12.29 -17.44 -13.96
N TYR A 125 11.25 -18.24 -14.15
CA TYR A 125 9.94 -17.86 -14.68
C TYR A 125 8.83 -18.35 -13.78
N TYR A 126 7.67 -17.72 -13.82
CA TYR A 126 6.44 -18.21 -13.18
C TYR A 126 5.37 -18.48 -14.22
N PHE A 127 4.73 -19.65 -14.14
CA PHE A 127 3.59 -20.01 -14.97
C PHE A 127 2.32 -20.05 -14.13
N ASP A 128 1.26 -19.41 -14.62
CA ASP A 128 -0.04 -19.38 -13.94
C ASP A 128 -0.71 -20.76 -13.91
N GLU A 129 -1.87 -20.85 -13.30
CA GLU A 129 -2.64 -22.11 -13.20
C GLU A 129 -3.04 -22.69 -14.57
N ASN A 130 -3.13 -21.85 -15.60
CA ASN A 130 -3.44 -22.23 -16.98
C ASN A 130 -2.18 -22.56 -17.81
N GLY A 131 -1.00 -22.41 -17.21
CA GLY A 131 0.30 -22.66 -17.83
C GLY A 131 0.79 -21.53 -18.72
N TYR A 132 0.30 -20.32 -18.55
CA TYR A 132 0.83 -19.15 -19.25
C TYR A 132 1.89 -18.44 -18.41
N LEU A 133 2.89 -17.91 -19.11
CA LEU A 133 3.96 -17.13 -18.52
C LEU A 133 3.40 -15.86 -17.87
N ALA A 134 3.69 -15.66 -16.61
CA ALA A 134 3.34 -14.46 -15.88
C ALA A 134 4.33 -13.32 -16.13
N ASN A 135 3.85 -12.08 -16.06
CA ASN A 135 4.62 -10.84 -15.99
C ASN A 135 3.99 -9.89 -14.95
N GLY A 136 4.74 -8.88 -14.53
CA GLY A 136 4.31 -7.99 -13.44
C GLY A 136 4.48 -8.62 -12.05
N TRP A 137 3.69 -8.15 -11.08
CA TRP A 137 3.73 -8.65 -9.71
C TRP A 137 2.95 -9.95 -9.57
N VAL A 138 3.59 -10.95 -8.97
CA VAL A 138 2.99 -12.25 -8.60
C VAL A 138 3.32 -12.52 -7.14
N THR A 139 2.30 -12.84 -6.35
CA THR A 139 2.50 -13.27 -4.95
C THR A 139 2.70 -14.78 -4.91
N ILE A 140 3.85 -15.23 -4.42
CA ILE A 140 4.25 -16.63 -4.34
C ILE A 140 4.60 -16.93 -2.88
N ASP A 141 3.87 -17.83 -2.25
CA ASP A 141 4.05 -18.19 -0.82
C ASP A 141 4.08 -16.94 0.10
N GLY A 142 3.18 -15.99 -0.17
CA GLY A 142 3.05 -14.73 0.60
C GLY A 142 4.09 -13.66 0.27
N LYS A 143 5.02 -13.93 -0.66
CA LYS A 143 6.06 -12.98 -1.07
C LYS A 143 5.79 -12.44 -2.47
N ASP A 144 5.74 -11.12 -2.61
CA ASP A 144 5.61 -10.46 -3.90
C ASP A 144 6.91 -10.57 -4.70
N SER A 145 6.79 -10.99 -5.95
CA SER A 145 7.89 -11.19 -6.90
C SER A 145 7.57 -10.51 -8.22
N TRP A 146 8.54 -9.81 -8.78
CA TRP A 146 8.36 -9.13 -10.07
C TRP A 146 8.90 -9.95 -11.22
N PHE A 147 8.09 -10.12 -12.25
CA PHE A 147 8.50 -10.72 -13.51
C PHE A 147 8.50 -9.67 -14.63
N ASN A 148 9.61 -9.53 -15.34
CA ASN A 148 9.77 -8.60 -16.44
C ASN A 148 8.83 -8.93 -17.60
N ASP A 149 8.76 -8.07 -18.63
CA ASP A 149 7.91 -8.29 -19.80
C ASP A 149 8.28 -9.58 -20.58
N ASP A 150 9.55 -10.02 -20.47
CA ASP A 150 10.00 -11.31 -21.02
C ASP A 150 9.71 -12.50 -20.07
N GLY A 151 9.04 -12.27 -18.96
CA GLY A 151 8.67 -13.25 -17.93
C GLY A 151 9.79 -13.63 -16.97
N THR A 152 10.97 -13.02 -17.04
CA THR A 152 12.09 -13.34 -16.15
C THR A 152 11.92 -12.68 -14.79
N LEU A 153 12.20 -13.42 -13.71
CA LEU A 153 12.20 -12.91 -12.34
C LEU A 153 13.25 -11.79 -12.18
N ASP A 154 12.83 -10.65 -11.65
CA ASP A 154 13.72 -9.59 -11.14
C ASP A 154 13.63 -9.55 -9.62
N ALA A 155 14.55 -10.26 -8.97
CA ALA A 155 14.61 -10.36 -7.51
C ALA A 155 15.07 -9.05 -6.82
N THR A 156 15.43 -8.02 -7.57
CA THR A 156 15.87 -6.70 -7.03
C THR A 156 14.71 -5.77 -6.77
N LYS A 157 13.53 -6.05 -7.34
CA LYS A 157 12.34 -5.22 -7.15
C LYS A 157 11.61 -5.55 -5.88
N THR A 158 11.20 -4.52 -5.17
CA THR A 158 10.29 -4.58 -4.02
C THR A 158 8.97 -3.91 -4.43
N ARG A 159 7.84 -4.56 -4.14
CA ARG A 159 6.53 -3.99 -4.46
C ARG A 159 6.27 -2.77 -3.59
N PRO A 160 5.97 -1.60 -4.18
CA PRO A 160 5.62 -0.43 -3.40
C PRO A 160 4.29 -0.66 -2.66
N MET A 161 4.20 -0.11 -1.44
CA MET A 161 3.04 -0.24 -0.58
C MET A 161 2.48 1.12 -0.22
N VAL A 162 1.16 1.19 0.00
CA VAL A 162 0.48 2.38 0.49
C VAL A 162 -0.65 1.97 1.43
N ALA A 163 -0.86 2.75 2.51
CA ALA A 163 -1.97 2.55 3.41
C ALA A 163 -3.07 3.58 3.14
N LEU A 164 -4.22 3.10 2.65
CA LEU A 164 -5.45 3.87 2.70
C LEU A 164 -6.00 3.81 4.12
N THR A 165 -6.27 4.95 4.74
CA THR A 165 -6.80 5.03 6.08
C THR A 165 -8.07 5.88 6.10
N PHE A 166 -9.07 5.42 6.87
CA PHE A 166 -10.38 6.03 6.91
C PHE A 166 -10.74 6.38 8.37
N ASP A 167 -11.03 7.65 8.62
CA ASP A 167 -11.40 8.17 9.93
C ASP A 167 -12.92 8.33 10.06
N ASP A 168 -13.40 8.41 11.30
CA ASP A 168 -14.77 8.67 11.74
C ASP A 168 -15.77 7.56 11.50
N GLY A 169 -15.47 6.59 10.65
CA GLY A 169 -16.41 5.51 10.30
C GLY A 169 -16.91 4.68 11.50
N PRO A 170 -17.84 3.75 11.23
CA PRO A 170 -18.44 3.46 9.93
C PRO A 170 -19.44 4.52 9.47
N GLY A 171 -19.53 4.74 8.16
CA GLY A 171 -20.53 5.55 7.51
C GLY A 171 -21.58 4.71 6.75
N GLU A 172 -22.51 5.40 6.09
CA GLU A 172 -23.61 4.76 5.34
C GLU A 172 -23.12 3.81 4.25
N ARG A 173 -22.00 4.19 3.58
CA ARG A 173 -21.45 3.47 2.43
C ARG A 173 -20.18 2.67 2.74
N THR A 174 -19.80 2.53 4.01
CA THR A 174 -18.62 1.73 4.40
C THR A 174 -18.74 0.29 3.89
N GLY A 175 -19.93 -0.30 3.88
CA GLY A 175 -20.16 -1.64 3.33
C GLY A 175 -19.78 -1.77 1.85
N GLU A 176 -20.04 -0.74 1.02
CA GLU A 176 -19.67 -0.70 -0.39
C GLU A 176 -18.14 -0.58 -0.57
N LEU A 177 -17.50 0.20 0.28
CA LEU A 177 -16.03 0.30 0.32
C LEU A 177 -15.39 -1.05 0.65
N LEU A 178 -15.95 -1.78 1.62
CA LEU A 178 -15.48 -3.12 1.98
C LEU A 178 -15.70 -4.14 0.85
N ASP A 179 -16.80 -4.05 0.07
CA ASP A 179 -17.00 -4.86 -1.14
C ASP A 179 -15.88 -4.66 -2.16
N CYS A 180 -15.44 -3.41 -2.32
CA CYS A 180 -14.35 -3.07 -3.23
C CYS A 180 -13.02 -3.61 -2.73
N LEU A 181 -12.67 -3.41 -1.46
CA LEU A 181 -11.43 -3.92 -0.86
C LEU A 181 -11.34 -5.45 -0.97
N GLU A 182 -12.41 -6.16 -0.60
CA GLU A 182 -12.49 -7.62 -0.70
C GLU A 182 -12.31 -8.12 -2.14
N LYS A 183 -12.95 -7.45 -3.11
CA LYS A 183 -12.85 -7.80 -4.53
C LYS A 183 -11.41 -7.74 -5.06
N TYR A 184 -10.62 -6.81 -4.56
CA TYR A 184 -9.25 -6.58 -5.03
C TYR A 184 -8.19 -7.18 -4.10
N ASP A 185 -8.58 -7.96 -3.08
CA ASP A 185 -7.67 -8.52 -2.06
C ASP A 185 -6.78 -7.41 -1.48
N ALA A 186 -7.42 -6.28 -1.14
CA ALA A 186 -6.80 -5.06 -0.66
C ALA A 186 -7.16 -4.80 0.80
N HIS A 187 -6.21 -4.34 1.58
CA HIS A 187 -6.42 -4.01 2.99
C HIS A 187 -6.35 -2.49 3.21
N ALA A 188 -7.04 -2.03 4.24
CA ALA A 188 -7.04 -0.64 4.71
C ALA A 188 -7.11 -0.61 6.24
N THR A 189 -6.80 0.53 6.84
CA THR A 189 -6.97 0.75 8.28
C THR A 189 -8.14 1.71 8.52
N PHE A 190 -9.07 1.31 9.39
CA PHE A 190 -10.25 2.11 9.74
C PHE A 190 -10.12 2.60 11.17
N PHE A 191 -10.00 3.90 11.37
CA PHE A 191 -10.01 4.55 12.68
C PHE A 191 -11.45 4.93 13.02
N MET A 192 -12.14 4.05 13.74
CA MET A 192 -13.57 4.14 13.96
C MET A 192 -13.93 5.01 15.14
N GLN A 193 -14.99 5.80 14.99
CA GLN A 193 -15.60 6.62 16.03
C GLN A 193 -16.71 5.85 16.76
N GLY A 194 -16.74 5.94 18.09
CA GLY A 194 -17.69 5.18 18.92
C GLY A 194 -19.17 5.47 18.62
N VAL A 195 -19.53 6.73 18.45
CA VAL A 195 -20.92 7.16 18.11
C VAL A 195 -21.40 6.50 16.82
N ASN A 196 -20.53 6.41 15.81
CA ASN A 196 -20.87 5.79 14.54
C ASN A 196 -20.88 4.26 14.65
N LEU A 197 -20.04 3.67 15.47
CA LEU A 197 -20.13 2.23 15.80
C LEU A 197 -21.49 1.87 16.42
N GLU A 198 -22.03 2.67 17.33
CA GLU A 198 -23.34 2.48 17.91
C GLU A 198 -24.46 2.69 16.88
N LYS A 199 -24.35 3.76 16.07
CA LYS A 199 -25.34 4.10 15.04
C LYS A 199 -25.53 2.99 13.99
N TYR A 200 -24.44 2.31 13.61
CA TYR A 200 -24.44 1.28 12.57
C TYR A 200 -24.19 -0.14 13.15
N ALA A 201 -24.50 -0.36 14.43
CA ALA A 201 -24.22 -1.60 15.14
C ALA A 201 -24.88 -2.84 14.50
N ASP A 202 -26.04 -2.68 13.87
CA ASP A 202 -26.80 -3.74 13.18
C ASP A 202 -26.12 -4.25 11.90
N GLN A 203 -25.19 -3.49 11.34
CA GLN A 203 -24.50 -3.86 10.11
C GLN A 203 -23.25 -4.73 10.33
N ASN A 204 -22.80 -4.89 11.57
CA ASN A 204 -21.60 -5.67 11.94
C ASN A 204 -20.34 -5.30 11.15
N ILE A 205 -20.17 -4.01 10.84
CA ILE A 205 -19.08 -3.50 10.02
C ILE A 205 -17.69 -3.86 10.57
N PRO A 206 -17.38 -3.69 11.87
CA PRO A 206 -16.04 -4.03 12.40
C PRO A 206 -15.69 -5.51 12.22
N LYS A 207 -16.70 -6.40 12.39
CA LYS A 207 -16.51 -7.83 12.15
C LYS A 207 -16.12 -8.10 10.70
N ARG A 208 -16.82 -7.49 9.74
CA ARG A 208 -16.53 -7.65 8.31
C ARG A 208 -15.17 -7.10 7.95
N MET A 209 -14.78 -5.91 8.45
CA MET A 209 -13.45 -5.34 8.29
C MET A 209 -12.37 -6.35 8.70
N TYR A 210 -12.51 -6.94 9.89
CA TYR A 210 -11.57 -7.93 10.40
C TYR A 210 -11.50 -9.20 9.54
N GLU A 211 -12.67 -9.71 9.10
CA GLU A 211 -12.76 -10.94 8.30
C GLU A 211 -12.10 -10.83 6.92
N ILE A 212 -12.06 -9.62 6.33
CA ILE A 212 -11.39 -9.37 5.04
C ILE A 212 -9.95 -8.84 5.18
N GLY A 213 -9.37 -8.89 6.40
CA GLY A 213 -7.97 -8.50 6.64
C GLY A 213 -7.72 -7.02 6.86
N CYS A 214 -8.76 -6.18 6.96
CA CYS A 214 -8.58 -4.77 7.32
C CYS A 214 -8.25 -4.59 8.79
N GLU A 215 -7.51 -3.54 9.13
CA GLU A 215 -7.09 -3.23 10.49
C GLU A 215 -8.12 -2.36 11.19
N LEU A 216 -8.39 -2.72 12.45
CA LEU A 216 -9.34 -2.03 13.31
C LEU A 216 -8.58 -1.02 14.19
N GLY A 217 -8.75 0.25 13.88
CA GLY A 217 -8.21 1.39 14.61
C GLY A 217 -9.29 2.10 15.44
N ASN A 218 -8.83 2.87 16.43
CA ASN A 218 -9.66 3.60 17.39
C ASN A 218 -9.51 5.11 17.16
N HIS A 219 -10.64 5.84 17.00
CA HIS A 219 -10.67 7.28 16.77
C HIS A 219 -11.43 8.03 17.87
N SER A 220 -11.41 7.52 19.10
CA SER A 220 -12.20 7.97 20.25
C SER A 220 -13.71 7.74 20.09
N TYR A 221 -14.46 7.99 21.17
CA TYR A 221 -15.90 7.72 21.16
C TYR A 221 -16.71 8.85 20.49
N ASP A 222 -16.51 10.11 20.92
CA ASP A 222 -17.30 11.28 20.48
C ASP A 222 -16.49 12.32 19.70
N HIS A 223 -15.26 11.99 19.29
CA HIS A 223 -14.36 12.86 18.54
C HIS A 223 -13.89 14.11 19.34
N ALA A 224 -13.82 14.03 20.67
CA ALA A 224 -13.31 15.14 21.48
C ALA A 224 -11.82 15.44 21.20
N ASN A 225 -11.42 16.69 21.41
CA ASN A 225 -9.99 17.05 21.36
C ASN A 225 -9.28 16.50 22.60
N MET A 226 -8.44 15.49 22.44
CA MET A 226 -7.80 14.77 23.53
C MET A 226 -6.86 15.63 24.39
N LYS A 227 -6.39 16.78 23.89
CA LYS A 227 -5.60 17.74 24.69
C LYS A 227 -6.44 18.62 25.60
N GLU A 228 -7.75 18.70 25.38
CA GLU A 228 -8.67 19.59 26.09
C GLU A 228 -9.51 18.87 27.15
N VAL A 229 -9.42 17.55 27.20
CA VAL A 229 -10.17 16.73 28.16
C VAL A 229 -9.27 16.16 29.23
N SER A 230 -9.86 15.70 30.36
CA SER A 230 -9.11 15.10 31.46
C SER A 230 -8.51 13.73 31.09
N SER A 231 -7.45 13.33 31.75
CA SER A 231 -6.84 12.00 31.56
C SER A 231 -7.83 10.83 31.73
N GLU A 232 -8.76 10.96 32.67
CA GLU A 232 -9.82 9.97 32.92
C GLU A 232 -10.79 9.91 31.72
N GLN A 233 -11.10 11.06 31.13
CA GLN A 233 -11.93 11.14 29.95
C GLN A 233 -11.22 10.54 28.74
N VAL A 234 -9.93 10.85 28.51
CA VAL A 234 -9.13 10.19 27.45
C VAL A 234 -9.22 8.67 27.57
N GLN A 235 -8.98 8.13 28.78
CA GLN A 235 -9.06 6.69 28.98
C GLN A 235 -10.46 6.13 28.68
N THR A 236 -11.51 6.83 29.07
CA THR A 236 -12.91 6.41 28.84
C THR A 236 -13.26 6.42 27.34
N GLU A 237 -12.85 7.47 26.63
CA GLU A 237 -13.09 7.62 25.19
C GLU A 237 -12.55 6.44 24.37
N PHE A 238 -11.30 6.05 24.62
CA PHE A 238 -10.69 4.94 23.87
C PHE A 238 -11.17 3.57 24.36
N ALA A 239 -11.34 3.37 25.67
CA ALA A 239 -11.83 2.10 26.22
C ALA A 239 -13.22 1.75 25.69
N LYS A 240 -14.12 2.75 25.55
CA LYS A 240 -15.49 2.54 25.07
C LYS A 240 -15.52 2.06 23.63
N VAL A 241 -14.66 2.58 22.76
CA VAL A 241 -14.53 2.11 21.37
C VAL A 241 -13.97 0.69 21.34
N ASP A 242 -12.94 0.39 22.12
CA ASP A 242 -12.38 -0.97 22.23
C ASP A 242 -13.45 -2.01 22.63
N GLU A 243 -14.32 -1.66 23.60
CA GLU A 243 -15.44 -2.51 24.01
C GLU A 243 -16.46 -2.73 22.88
N LEU A 244 -16.84 -1.68 22.14
CA LEU A 244 -17.75 -1.78 21.00
C LEU A 244 -17.18 -2.63 19.86
N VAL A 245 -15.92 -2.41 19.50
CA VAL A 245 -15.22 -3.20 18.47
C VAL A 245 -15.10 -4.65 18.91
N LYS A 246 -14.71 -4.91 20.16
CA LYS A 246 -14.60 -6.26 20.70
C LYS A 246 -15.96 -6.99 20.73
N ALA A 247 -17.04 -6.29 21.04
CA ALA A 247 -18.38 -6.86 21.03
C ALA A 247 -18.82 -7.29 19.60
N SER A 248 -18.41 -6.55 18.56
CA SER A 248 -18.75 -6.85 17.17
C SER A 248 -17.78 -7.85 16.51
N ALA A 249 -16.46 -7.58 16.59
CA ALA A 249 -15.43 -8.32 15.87
C ALA A 249 -14.77 -9.45 16.69
N GLY A 250 -14.94 -9.45 18.02
CA GLY A 250 -14.29 -10.43 18.92
C GLY A 250 -12.84 -10.06 19.28
N VAL A 251 -12.31 -8.98 18.73
CA VAL A 251 -10.94 -8.46 18.98
C VAL A 251 -11.01 -6.97 19.33
N GLU A 252 -10.02 -6.47 20.04
CA GLU A 252 -9.86 -5.04 20.33
C GLU A 252 -9.14 -4.34 19.15
N THR A 253 -9.19 -3.00 19.12
CA THR A 253 -8.39 -2.22 18.18
C THR A 253 -6.90 -2.35 18.47
N THR A 254 -6.08 -2.33 17.43
CA THR A 254 -4.62 -2.50 17.54
C THR A 254 -3.87 -1.18 17.52
N VAL A 255 -4.43 -0.16 16.89
CA VAL A 255 -3.84 1.13 16.61
C VAL A 255 -4.82 2.25 16.90
N VAL A 256 -4.32 3.48 17.01
CA VAL A 256 -5.14 4.66 17.25
C VAL A 256 -4.79 5.80 16.31
N ARG A 257 -5.77 6.67 16.07
CA ARG A 257 -5.54 8.01 15.53
C ARG A 257 -6.32 9.00 16.39
N PHE A 258 -5.64 10.04 16.82
CA PHE A 258 -6.28 11.04 17.68
C PHE A 258 -7.10 12.01 16.84
N PRO A 259 -8.33 12.38 17.27
CA PRO A 259 -9.14 13.40 16.62
C PRO A 259 -8.34 14.67 16.33
N TYR A 260 -8.56 15.26 15.16
CA TYR A 260 -7.85 16.47 14.70
C TYR A 260 -6.32 16.31 14.57
N GLY A 261 -5.77 15.11 14.70
CA GLY A 261 -4.32 14.92 14.87
C GLY A 261 -3.77 15.55 16.17
N SER A 262 -4.62 15.75 17.18
CA SER A 262 -4.30 16.52 18.37
C SER A 262 -4.01 15.62 19.56
N TYR A 263 -2.73 15.49 19.90
CA TYR A 263 -2.26 14.70 21.05
C TYR A 263 -1.02 15.33 21.69
N ASN A 264 -0.62 14.79 22.85
CA ASN A 264 0.65 15.06 23.52
C ASN A 264 1.16 13.77 24.19
N GLU A 265 2.35 13.82 24.78
CA GLU A 265 2.98 12.68 25.45
C GLU A 265 2.09 12.02 26.51
N THR A 266 1.37 12.82 27.29
CA THR A 266 0.44 12.32 28.30
C THR A 266 -0.69 11.50 27.66
N VAL A 267 -1.30 12.01 26.62
CA VAL A 267 -2.38 11.33 25.86
C VAL A 267 -1.88 10.02 25.26
N LEU A 268 -0.72 10.04 24.59
CA LEU A 268 -0.07 8.84 24.06
C LEU A 268 0.15 7.77 25.13
N SER A 269 0.71 8.18 26.29
CA SER A 269 0.98 7.26 27.40
C SER A 269 -0.28 6.67 28.02
N ILE A 270 -1.38 7.43 28.08
CA ILE A 270 -2.68 6.95 28.60
C ILE A 270 -3.27 5.90 27.68
N VAL A 271 -3.30 6.16 26.37
CA VAL A 271 -3.91 5.27 25.38
C VAL A 271 -3.06 4.03 25.16
N ASN A 272 -1.75 4.16 25.25
CA ASN A 272 -0.77 3.06 25.20
C ASN A 272 -0.96 2.10 24.02
N LYS A 273 -1.20 2.67 22.82
CA LYS A 273 -1.25 1.97 21.51
C LYS A 273 -0.43 2.75 20.51
N PRO A 274 0.13 2.11 19.45
CA PRO A 274 0.75 2.83 18.34
C PRO A 274 -0.23 3.82 17.72
N SER A 275 0.20 5.07 17.56
CA SER A 275 -0.60 6.13 16.95
C SER A 275 -0.16 6.34 15.50
N PHE A 276 -1.14 6.59 14.62
CA PHE A 276 -0.85 6.85 13.22
C PHE A 276 -1.47 8.17 12.77
N MET A 277 -0.61 9.01 12.21
CA MET A 277 -0.98 10.24 11.51
C MET A 277 -1.04 9.93 10.00
N TRP A 278 -0.79 10.92 9.16
CA TRP A 278 -0.77 10.81 7.70
C TRP A 278 0.25 11.79 7.11
N ASP A 279 0.75 11.48 5.94
CA ASP A 279 1.56 12.38 5.14
C ASP A 279 0.81 12.91 3.90
N ILE A 280 -0.24 12.20 3.45
CA ILE A 280 -1.16 12.70 2.42
C ILE A 280 -2.52 12.99 3.03
N ASP A 281 -2.82 14.30 3.24
CA ASP A 281 -4.16 14.77 3.56
C ASP A 281 -4.93 15.03 2.26
N THR A 282 -5.98 14.26 2.03
CA THR A 282 -6.81 14.42 0.82
C THR A 282 -7.70 15.65 0.86
N LEU A 283 -7.94 16.21 2.05
CA LEU A 283 -8.89 17.28 2.30
C LEU A 283 -10.33 16.94 1.87
N ASP A 284 -10.68 15.64 1.85
CA ASP A 284 -12.00 15.14 1.47
C ASP A 284 -13.10 15.68 2.41
N TRP A 285 -12.82 15.74 3.71
CA TRP A 285 -13.65 16.31 4.77
C TRP A 285 -14.01 17.79 4.56
N SER A 286 -13.23 18.52 3.77
CA SER A 286 -13.39 19.97 3.54
C SER A 286 -13.88 20.29 2.14
N THR A 287 -13.54 19.45 1.16
CA THR A 287 -13.84 19.73 -0.25
C THR A 287 -15.12 19.06 -0.71
N HIS A 288 -15.47 17.91 -0.12
CA HIS A 288 -16.56 17.05 -0.56
C HIS A 288 -16.57 16.87 -2.09
N ASP A 289 -15.37 16.61 -2.66
CA ASP A 289 -15.15 16.48 -4.10
C ASP A 289 -14.31 15.21 -4.40
N ALA A 290 -14.98 14.17 -4.91
CA ALA A 290 -14.36 12.90 -5.24
C ALA A 290 -13.23 13.02 -6.28
N ASP A 291 -13.36 13.93 -7.26
CA ASP A 291 -12.32 14.12 -8.28
C ASP A 291 -11.08 14.81 -7.68
N ASN A 292 -11.28 15.76 -6.78
CA ASN A 292 -10.18 16.40 -6.06
C ASN A 292 -9.46 15.39 -5.15
N THR A 293 -10.21 14.61 -4.36
CA THR A 293 -9.69 13.56 -3.48
C THR A 293 -8.85 12.54 -4.27
N TYR A 294 -9.42 11.99 -5.34
CA TYR A 294 -8.72 11.09 -6.26
C TYR A 294 -7.43 11.70 -6.81
N LYS A 295 -7.51 12.93 -7.29
CA LYS A 295 -6.36 13.64 -7.88
C LYS A 295 -5.25 13.91 -6.86
N VAL A 296 -5.59 14.29 -5.63
CA VAL A 296 -4.60 14.52 -4.57
C VAL A 296 -3.79 13.26 -4.32
N VAL A 297 -4.44 12.10 -4.25
CA VAL A 297 -3.75 10.83 -4.05
C VAL A 297 -2.88 10.47 -5.26
N MET A 298 -3.46 10.38 -6.46
CA MET A 298 -2.74 9.93 -7.66
C MET A 298 -1.58 10.83 -8.07
N ASP A 299 -1.65 12.13 -7.78
CA ASP A 299 -0.57 13.09 -8.08
C ASP A 299 0.61 13.03 -7.09
N ASN A 300 0.42 12.45 -5.89
CA ASN A 300 1.40 12.55 -4.81
C ASN A 300 1.85 11.20 -4.24
N VAL A 301 1.11 10.11 -4.48
CA VAL A 301 1.36 8.81 -3.88
C VAL A 301 2.76 8.27 -4.16
N SER A 302 3.39 7.72 -3.12
CA SER A 302 4.71 7.10 -3.13
C SER A 302 4.72 5.85 -2.23
N ASP A 303 5.76 5.03 -2.32
CA ASP A 303 5.94 3.87 -1.47
C ASP A 303 6.17 4.27 -0.01
N GLY A 304 5.23 3.90 0.85
CA GLY A 304 5.27 4.15 2.29
C GLY A 304 4.31 5.23 2.78
N ASP A 305 3.52 5.82 1.89
CA ASP A 305 2.56 6.87 2.28
C ASP A 305 1.39 6.31 3.08
N ILE A 306 0.95 7.10 4.06
CA ILE A 306 -0.30 6.92 4.82
C ILE A 306 -1.27 8.01 4.39
N ILE A 307 -2.40 7.61 3.81
CA ILE A 307 -3.37 8.52 3.20
C ILE A 307 -4.58 8.67 4.11
N LEU A 308 -4.89 9.92 4.48
CA LEU A 308 -6.09 10.26 5.25
C LEU A 308 -7.30 10.44 4.32
N MET A 309 -8.36 9.71 4.64
CA MET A 309 -9.71 9.83 4.08
C MET A 309 -10.76 9.64 5.18
N HIS A 310 -12.04 9.86 4.86
CA HIS A 310 -13.16 9.67 5.81
C HIS A 310 -14.30 8.93 5.12
N ASP A 311 -14.61 7.70 5.56
CA ASP A 311 -15.64 6.86 4.93
C ASP A 311 -17.10 7.23 5.30
N ILE A 312 -17.25 8.26 6.11
CA ILE A 312 -18.55 8.88 6.41
C ILE A 312 -19.07 9.78 5.28
N HIS A 313 -18.19 10.23 4.36
CA HIS A 313 -18.55 11.10 3.25
C HIS A 313 -18.72 10.31 1.95
N THR A 314 -19.83 10.55 1.25
CA THR A 314 -20.15 9.88 -0.03
C THR A 314 -19.05 10.10 -1.07
N GLU A 315 -18.53 11.32 -1.19
CA GLU A 315 -17.52 11.70 -2.17
C GLU A 315 -16.17 11.03 -1.88
N SER A 316 -15.85 10.82 -0.61
CA SER A 316 -14.65 10.08 -0.20
C SER A 316 -14.73 8.61 -0.58
N VAL A 317 -15.90 8.00 -0.38
CA VAL A 317 -16.13 6.62 -0.82
C VAL A 317 -16.07 6.52 -2.34
N ASP A 318 -16.68 7.45 -3.09
CA ASP A 318 -16.60 7.50 -4.56
C ASP A 318 -15.15 7.61 -5.05
N ALA A 319 -14.33 8.41 -4.38
CA ALA A 319 -12.90 8.50 -4.68
C ALA A 319 -12.17 7.19 -4.38
N ALA A 320 -12.43 6.58 -3.22
CA ALA A 320 -11.78 5.33 -2.80
C ALA A 320 -12.09 4.16 -3.74
N LEU A 321 -13.34 4.04 -4.22
CA LEU A 321 -13.76 3.01 -5.19
C LEU A 321 -13.02 3.10 -6.52
N ARG A 322 -12.49 4.28 -6.87
CA ARG A 322 -11.64 4.52 -8.04
C ARG A 322 -10.16 4.32 -7.72
N LEU A 323 -9.73 4.82 -6.56
CA LEU A 323 -8.33 4.74 -6.11
C LEU A 323 -7.85 3.31 -5.94
N ILE A 324 -8.68 2.43 -5.36
CA ILE A 324 -8.29 1.05 -5.06
C ILE A 324 -7.81 0.32 -6.32
N PRO A 325 -8.61 0.19 -7.42
CA PRO A 325 -8.14 -0.46 -8.63
C PRO A 325 -6.96 0.27 -9.29
N ASP A 326 -7.00 1.62 -9.35
CA ASP A 326 -5.98 2.39 -10.08
C ASP A 326 -4.62 2.36 -9.38
N LEU A 327 -4.56 2.33 -8.05
CA LEU A 327 -3.33 2.14 -7.28
C LEU A 327 -2.75 0.74 -7.48
N ILE A 328 -3.60 -0.29 -7.52
CA ILE A 328 -3.18 -1.67 -7.79
C ILE A 328 -2.63 -1.79 -9.21
N ASP A 329 -3.31 -1.20 -10.20
CA ASP A 329 -2.87 -1.17 -11.60
C ASP A 329 -1.56 -0.37 -11.76
N ALA A 330 -1.34 0.65 -10.93
CA ALA A 330 -0.07 1.38 -10.85
C ALA A 330 1.05 0.57 -10.17
N GLY A 331 0.75 -0.63 -9.66
CA GLY A 331 1.72 -1.57 -9.06
C GLY A 331 1.81 -1.52 -7.55
N TYR A 332 1.05 -0.67 -6.86
CA TYR A 332 1.04 -0.60 -5.40
C TYR A 332 0.33 -1.81 -4.78
N LYS A 333 0.78 -2.21 -3.61
CA LYS A 333 0.03 -3.09 -2.72
C LYS A 333 -0.68 -2.22 -1.68
N LEU A 334 -2.00 -2.38 -1.55
CA LEU A 334 -2.78 -1.72 -0.51
C LEU A 334 -2.74 -2.57 0.74
N VAL A 335 -2.24 -2.00 1.82
CA VAL A 335 -1.95 -2.70 3.07
C VAL A 335 -2.46 -1.89 4.26
N THR A 336 -2.60 -2.53 5.43
CA THR A 336 -2.83 -1.83 6.68
C THR A 336 -1.56 -1.09 7.14
N VAL A 337 -1.69 -0.16 8.08
CA VAL A 337 -0.52 0.55 8.63
C VAL A 337 0.42 -0.41 9.38
N SER A 338 -0.13 -1.43 10.05
CA SER A 338 0.66 -2.45 10.74
C SER A 338 1.36 -3.40 9.76
N GLU A 339 0.69 -3.84 8.69
CA GLU A 339 1.32 -4.64 7.63
C GLU A 339 2.46 -3.88 6.94
N MET A 340 2.29 -2.58 6.72
CA MET A 340 3.35 -1.75 6.15
C MET A 340 4.55 -1.65 7.07
N ALA A 341 4.34 -1.41 8.36
CA ALA A 341 5.40 -1.37 9.36
C ALA A 341 6.18 -2.70 9.39
N GLU A 342 5.46 -3.83 9.45
CA GLU A 342 6.05 -5.17 9.46
C GLU A 342 6.87 -5.44 8.19
N ALA A 343 6.30 -5.16 7.00
CA ALA A 343 6.96 -5.38 5.72
C ALA A 343 8.23 -4.54 5.55
N LYS A 344 8.26 -3.35 6.17
CA LYS A 344 9.42 -2.46 6.17
C LYS A 344 10.37 -2.68 7.37
N GLY A 345 10.10 -3.69 8.21
CA GLY A 345 10.96 -4.07 9.35
C GLY A 345 10.93 -3.09 10.53
N VAL A 346 9.89 -2.27 10.62
CA VAL A 346 9.68 -1.33 11.72
C VAL A 346 8.87 -1.98 12.84
N GLN A 347 9.43 -2.02 14.06
CA GLN A 347 8.72 -2.45 15.26
C GLN A 347 7.92 -1.29 15.83
N LEU A 348 6.60 -1.42 15.84
CA LEU A 348 5.70 -0.41 16.42
C LEU A 348 5.82 -0.37 17.95
N LYS A 349 5.85 0.84 18.50
CA LYS A 349 5.84 1.09 19.95
C LYS A 349 4.54 1.75 20.35
N ASN A 350 3.99 1.36 21.50
CA ASN A 350 2.69 1.85 21.97
C ASN A 350 2.66 3.34 22.34
N ASP A 351 3.81 3.90 22.66
CA ASP A 351 3.97 5.31 23.06
C ASP A 351 4.51 6.20 21.93
N SER A 352 4.40 5.74 20.70
CA SER A 352 4.96 6.41 19.52
C SER A 352 3.88 6.73 18.49
N SER A 353 4.13 7.77 17.69
CA SER A 353 3.29 8.18 16.59
C SER A 353 4.07 8.11 15.27
N TYR A 354 3.41 7.62 14.22
CA TYR A 354 3.99 7.37 12.91
C TYR A 354 3.21 8.16 11.85
N THR A 355 3.91 8.87 10.98
CA THR A 355 3.30 9.72 9.95
C THR A 355 3.37 9.10 8.57
N ASP A 356 4.43 8.34 8.31
CA ASP A 356 4.69 7.68 7.05
C ASP A 356 5.71 6.54 7.25
N PHE A 357 5.90 5.74 6.21
CA PHE A 357 6.95 4.74 6.10
C PHE A 357 7.77 4.94 4.82
N LEU A 358 8.01 6.18 4.43
CA LEU A 358 8.90 6.53 3.33
C LEU A 358 10.31 5.98 3.60
N PRO A 359 11.11 5.68 2.56
CA PRO A 359 12.44 5.07 2.75
C PRO A 359 13.35 5.81 3.75
N ALA A 360 13.33 7.14 3.74
CA ALA A 360 14.14 7.94 4.68
C ALA A 360 13.63 7.85 6.12
N THR A 361 12.31 7.81 6.32
CA THR A 361 11.68 7.64 7.63
C THR A 361 11.96 6.25 8.20
N VAL A 362 11.82 5.21 7.36
CA VAL A 362 12.12 3.83 7.75
C VAL A 362 13.57 3.66 8.18
N GLU A 363 14.51 4.24 7.43
CA GLU A 363 15.95 4.22 7.78
C GLU A 363 16.19 4.81 9.18
N GLN A 364 15.55 5.94 9.50
CA GLN A 364 15.63 6.57 10.82
C GLN A 364 14.99 5.72 11.92
N LEU A 365 13.78 5.20 11.67
CA LEU A 365 13.06 4.37 12.64
C LEU A 365 13.85 3.10 12.99
N ILE A 366 14.45 2.42 12.01
CA ILE A 366 15.27 1.22 12.24
C ILE A 366 16.57 1.57 12.98
N ALA A 367 17.23 2.67 12.63
CA ALA A 367 18.45 3.12 13.33
C ALA A 367 18.17 3.34 14.81
N ASN A 368 17.07 4.02 15.15
CA ASN A 368 16.66 4.28 16.55
C ASN A 368 16.28 3.01 17.31
N GLN A 369 15.79 1.97 16.63
CA GLN A 369 15.53 0.67 17.27
C GLN A 369 16.81 -0.07 17.64
N GLY A 370 17.89 0.12 16.87
CA GLY A 370 19.22 -0.47 17.16
C GLY A 370 19.92 0.19 18.36
N GLU A 371 19.64 1.46 18.65
CA GLU A 371 20.25 2.21 19.75
C GLU A 371 19.50 2.02 21.10
N SER A 372 18.27 1.56 21.07
CA SER A 372 17.37 1.38 22.24
C SER A 372 17.84 0.32 23.27
N GLY A 373 19.00 -0.27 23.06
CA GLY A 373 19.66 -1.12 24.08
C GLY A 373 20.29 -0.34 25.25
N ASN A 374 20.36 1.00 25.21
CA ASN A 374 21.12 1.74 26.22
C ASN A 374 20.78 3.24 26.45
N THR A 375 19.57 3.74 26.11
CA THR A 375 19.17 5.09 26.54
C THR A 375 17.65 5.26 26.53
N GLU A 376 17.15 5.94 27.56
CA GLU A 376 15.81 6.47 27.71
C GLU A 376 15.47 7.39 26.51
N GLY A 377 14.23 7.30 26.03
CA GLY A 377 13.74 7.81 24.76
C GLY A 377 14.05 9.29 24.49
N GLU A 378 14.66 9.54 23.34
CA GLU A 378 14.58 10.82 22.67
C GLU A 378 13.44 10.76 21.63
N PHE A 379 12.42 11.59 21.86
CA PHE A 379 11.30 11.78 20.94
C PHE A 379 11.77 12.42 19.63
N ILE A 380 11.48 11.79 18.52
CA ILE A 380 11.59 12.46 17.22
C ILE A 380 10.26 13.12 16.92
N ASP A 381 10.12 14.37 17.37
CA ASP A 381 9.03 15.23 16.98
C ASP A 381 9.30 15.83 15.60
N ASN A 382 8.97 15.07 14.55
CA ASN A 382 9.07 15.54 13.16
C ASN A 382 7.87 16.42 12.75
N TYR A 383 6.91 16.63 13.64
CA TYR A 383 5.75 17.47 13.39
C TYR A 383 5.70 18.65 14.36
N SER A 384 6.61 19.61 14.21
CA SER A 384 6.40 20.96 14.72
C SER A 384 5.45 21.73 13.78
N GLY A 385 4.21 21.26 13.72
CA GLY A 385 3.11 22.06 13.22
C GLY A 385 2.78 23.12 14.25
N ASP A 386 3.25 24.33 14.00
CA ASP A 386 2.85 25.55 14.71
C ASP A 386 1.31 25.62 14.75
N SER A 387 0.73 25.17 15.86
CA SER A 387 -0.69 25.30 16.16
C SER A 387 -0.95 26.74 16.65
N SER A 388 -0.95 27.69 15.69
CA SER A 388 -1.57 28.98 15.95
C SER A 388 -3.08 28.76 16.06
N GLU A 389 -3.60 29.02 17.24
CA GLU A 389 -5.00 29.12 17.61
C GLU A 389 -5.83 29.73 16.50
N GLY A 390 -6.71 28.94 15.89
CA GLY A 390 -7.81 29.40 15.08
C GLY A 390 -9.07 29.25 15.90
N ASP A 391 -9.57 30.38 16.45
CA ASP A 391 -10.90 30.46 17.04
C ASP A 391 -11.93 29.91 16.06
N PHE A 392 -12.53 28.78 16.38
CA PHE A 392 -13.76 28.30 15.76
C PHE A 392 -14.91 29.10 16.36
N ASP A 393 -15.41 30.05 15.58
CA ASP A 393 -16.68 30.72 15.81
C ASP A 393 -17.80 29.66 15.77
N SER A 394 -18.39 29.42 16.95
CA SER A 394 -19.59 28.60 17.09
C SER A 394 -20.77 29.32 16.46
N GLY A 395 -21.03 29.02 15.20
CA GLY A 395 -22.29 29.40 14.55
C GLY A 395 -23.45 28.75 15.29
N GLU A 396 -24.33 29.59 15.84
CA GLU A 396 -25.58 29.23 16.50
C GLU A 396 -26.43 28.32 15.60
N ASP A 397 -26.78 27.16 16.13
CA ASP A 397 -27.74 26.24 15.54
C ASP A 397 -29.11 26.93 15.48
N ASP A 398 -29.64 27.03 14.27
CA ASP A 398 -30.99 27.47 13.96
C ASP A 398 -31.96 26.37 14.44
N ASP A 399 -32.62 26.63 15.59
CA ASP A 399 -33.67 25.79 16.15
C ASP A 399 -34.89 25.74 15.20
N GLY A 400 -34.89 24.81 14.27
CA GLY A 400 -36.04 24.49 13.44
C GLY A 400 -37.08 23.72 14.24
N ASP A 401 -38.16 24.37 14.60
CA ASP A 401 -39.39 23.86 15.21
C ASP A 401 -39.87 22.56 14.52
N PHE A 402 -39.87 21.47 15.28
CA PHE A 402 -40.64 20.27 14.93
C PHE A 402 -42.12 20.46 15.33
N GLU A 403 -42.96 20.73 14.36
CA GLU A 403 -44.40 20.60 14.52
C GLU A 403 -44.81 19.11 14.65
N GLU A 404 -45.45 18.84 15.77
CA GLU A 404 -46.15 17.60 16.13
C GLU A 404 -47.36 17.42 15.22
N TYR A 405 -47.44 16.36 14.39
CA TYR A 405 -48.69 15.92 13.78
C TYR A 405 -49.17 14.66 14.51
N GLU A 406 -50.18 14.85 15.36
CA GLU A 406 -51.16 13.80 15.72
C GLU A 406 -52.10 13.59 14.53
N GLU A 407 -52.19 12.37 14.01
CA GLU A 407 -53.36 11.51 13.79
C GLU A 407 -52.97 10.24 13.03
#